data_531518b07ec043ed66e489cf0ec520e7
#
_entry.id   531518b07ec043ed66e489cf0ec520e7
#
_cell.length_a   1.000
_cell.length_b   1.000
_cell.length_c   1.000
_cell.angle_alpha   90.00
_cell.angle_beta   90.00
_cell.angle_gamma   90.00
#
_symmetry.space_group_name_H-M   'P 1'
#
loop_
_entity.id
_entity.type
_entity.pdbx_description
1 polymer ?
#
loop_
_entity_poly.entity_id
_entity_poly.type
_entity_poly.pdbx_seq_one_letter_code
_entity_poly.pdbx_strand_id
1 'polypeptide(L)'
;LDTLRIPPRRWLRIVFAPTIVLSIVLSLLGVMYLAYISDPEGNLHDFPIALVNQDVGDTIDVGGRTQQVNFGKQVADALVAGMPADQIDLKVVGISESERLMRSAQIYGAIVIPSDFSKRLGILGVGSVVGGEIERPIITVQTNPGMGPYSAGIVTRIGNRAMTEVNNQVGQQLTAQVRDTLAATPEGAQAPQISGAAQITLAQPIHVVEREWRPLGPGAGLGLTAFFFALLILMAGVVGAMVIHTMVDAQLGFQPTEYGPWYVHYPPTPISRFHTLLIKWGVMVFVAIVISLLYLLVAKILGVAGQQPTQLLLFSVLALIAVGLTCMASLAAFGTAGLLINLAVFVILGLPSSSGTVPVQATPTYIAWLAEFEPMHQVYLGMRSILYFESDYTAGLGRGIWMSLLGLLIALIGGVVITKYYDYKGLHRENLVDKKKTAA
;
A
#
# COMPACT_ATOMS: atom_id res chain seq x y z
N LEU A 1 -55.69 6.92 -16.58
CA LEU A 1 -54.44 7.56 -17.08
C LEU A 1 -54.21 8.98 -16.56
N ASP A 2 -55.13 9.55 -15.75
CA ASP A 2 -55.02 10.92 -15.20
C ASP A 2 -54.20 11.05 -13.91
N THR A 3 -53.56 9.97 -13.42
CA THR A 3 -52.85 9.97 -12.17
C THR A 3 -51.36 10.32 -12.28
N LEU A 4 -50.89 10.65 -13.47
CA LEU A 4 -49.45 10.90 -13.72
C LEU A 4 -49.04 12.40 -13.79
N ARG A 5 -49.87 13.33 -13.31
CA ARG A 5 -49.50 14.76 -13.30
C ARG A 5 -48.56 15.09 -12.13
N ILE A 6 -47.27 14.74 -12.26
CA ILE A 6 -46.23 15.25 -11.37
C ILE A 6 -46.01 16.74 -11.71
N PRO A 7 -46.14 17.67 -10.74
CA PRO A 7 -45.90 19.09 -10.98
C PRO A 7 -44.48 19.32 -11.56
N PRO A 8 -44.31 20.29 -12.49
CA PRO A 8 -43.01 20.53 -13.13
C PRO A 8 -41.85 20.75 -12.15
N ARG A 9 -42.12 21.42 -11.02
CA ARG A 9 -41.15 21.65 -9.93
C ARG A 9 -40.68 20.32 -9.26
N ARG A 10 -41.55 19.29 -9.20
CA ARG A 10 -41.15 17.98 -8.68
C ARG A 10 -40.30 17.22 -9.69
N TRP A 11 -40.60 17.31 -10.99
CA TRP A 11 -39.79 16.75 -12.04
C TRP A 11 -38.37 17.31 -12.02
N LEU A 12 -38.21 18.61 -11.88
CA LEU A 12 -36.88 19.24 -11.72
C LEU A 12 -36.12 18.63 -10.53
N ARG A 13 -36.73 18.46 -9.38
CA ARG A 13 -36.06 17.86 -8.21
C ARG A 13 -35.77 16.38 -8.40
N ILE A 14 -36.64 15.62 -9.06
CA ILE A 14 -36.45 14.19 -9.32
C ILE A 14 -35.26 13.96 -10.25
N VAL A 15 -35.05 14.80 -11.24
CA VAL A 15 -33.96 14.65 -12.22
C VAL A 15 -32.68 15.35 -11.74
N PHE A 16 -32.77 16.63 -11.38
CA PHE A 16 -31.55 17.41 -11.12
C PHE A 16 -30.88 17.09 -9.80
N ALA A 17 -31.63 16.79 -8.73
CA ALA A 17 -31.00 16.51 -7.44
C ALA A 17 -30.11 15.25 -7.47
N PRO A 18 -30.58 14.08 -7.93
CA PRO A 18 -29.68 12.91 -8.05
C PRO A 18 -28.58 13.12 -9.08
N THR A 19 -28.85 13.81 -10.20
CA THR A 19 -27.83 14.10 -11.21
C THR A 19 -26.68 14.94 -10.63
N ILE A 20 -26.98 16.02 -9.91
CA ILE A 20 -25.95 16.85 -9.29
C ILE A 20 -25.15 16.06 -8.25
N VAL A 21 -25.82 15.32 -7.35
CA VAL A 21 -25.14 14.51 -6.33
C VAL A 21 -24.24 13.48 -6.99
N LEU A 22 -24.75 12.73 -7.96
CA LEU A 22 -23.96 11.72 -8.67
C LEU A 22 -22.82 12.34 -9.47
N SER A 23 -23.02 13.47 -10.12
CA SER A 23 -21.96 14.16 -10.86
C SER A 23 -20.81 14.57 -9.93
N ILE A 24 -21.11 15.11 -8.75
CA ILE A 24 -20.10 15.50 -7.77
C ILE A 24 -19.35 14.25 -7.26
N VAL A 25 -20.08 13.22 -6.83
CA VAL A 25 -19.52 12.01 -6.25
C VAL A 25 -18.66 11.25 -7.27
N LEU A 26 -19.18 11.07 -8.49
CA LEU A 26 -18.46 10.31 -9.53
C LEU A 26 -17.31 11.13 -10.13
N SER A 27 -17.40 12.46 -10.18
CA SER A 27 -16.26 13.30 -10.58
C SER A 27 -15.14 13.23 -9.54
N LEU A 28 -15.47 13.28 -8.25
CA LEU A 28 -14.49 13.12 -7.17
C LEU A 28 -13.81 11.75 -7.26
N LEU A 29 -14.59 10.69 -7.45
CA LEU A 29 -14.08 9.34 -7.66
C LEU A 29 -13.14 9.30 -8.89
N GLY A 30 -13.56 9.88 -10.01
CA GLY A 30 -12.75 9.93 -11.23
C GLY A 30 -11.41 10.65 -11.01
N VAL A 31 -11.43 11.83 -10.38
CA VAL A 31 -10.21 12.59 -10.07
C VAL A 31 -9.28 11.80 -9.15
N MET A 32 -9.81 11.25 -8.05
CA MET A 32 -8.99 10.50 -7.09
C MET A 32 -8.34 9.27 -7.72
N TYR A 33 -9.09 8.50 -8.51
CA TYR A 33 -8.58 7.25 -9.08
C TYR A 33 -7.67 7.48 -10.28
N LEU A 34 -7.96 8.45 -11.12
CA LEU A 34 -7.08 8.77 -12.25
C LEU A 34 -5.78 9.43 -11.79
N ALA A 35 -5.83 10.36 -10.82
CA ALA A 35 -4.64 10.98 -10.26
C ALA A 35 -3.73 9.97 -9.54
N TYR A 36 -4.33 8.98 -8.87
CA TYR A 36 -3.61 7.91 -8.18
C TYR A 36 -2.70 7.09 -9.09
N ILE A 37 -3.12 6.81 -10.34
CA ILE A 37 -2.42 5.89 -11.24
C ILE A 37 -1.76 6.60 -12.43
N SER A 38 -2.01 7.90 -12.64
CA SER A 38 -1.60 8.59 -13.86
C SER A 38 -0.09 8.69 -14.05
N ASP A 39 0.65 9.02 -12.99
CA ASP A 39 2.10 9.21 -13.05
C ASP A 39 2.79 8.86 -11.72
N PRO A 40 2.89 7.58 -11.36
CA PRO A 40 3.51 7.18 -10.10
C PRO A 40 5.01 7.44 -10.02
N GLU A 41 5.72 7.49 -11.16
CA GLU A 41 7.15 7.80 -11.17
C GLU A 41 7.41 9.30 -10.98
N GLY A 42 6.59 10.14 -11.61
CA GLY A 42 6.67 11.60 -11.43
C GLY A 42 6.20 12.07 -10.05
N ASN A 43 5.33 11.29 -9.39
CA ASN A 43 4.86 11.56 -8.03
C ASN A 43 5.77 10.97 -6.93
N LEU A 44 6.89 10.34 -7.29
CA LEU A 44 7.76 9.67 -6.33
C LEU A 44 8.35 10.69 -5.34
N HIS A 45 8.18 10.42 -4.03
CA HIS A 45 8.71 11.22 -2.94
C HIS A 45 9.06 10.34 -1.74
N ASP A 46 10.15 10.66 -1.08
CA ASP A 46 10.62 9.96 0.14
C ASP A 46 10.57 8.42 0.04
N PHE A 47 10.84 7.84 -1.15
CA PHE A 47 10.74 6.41 -1.38
C PHE A 47 11.92 5.67 -0.73
N PRO A 48 11.72 4.90 0.36
CA PRO A 48 12.81 4.38 1.17
C PRO A 48 13.45 3.14 0.54
N ILE A 49 14.75 3.26 0.24
CA ILE A 49 15.63 2.18 -0.24
C ILE A 49 16.90 2.16 0.62
N ALA A 50 17.42 0.98 0.95
CA ALA A 50 18.72 0.86 1.60
C ALA A 50 19.86 0.75 0.59
N LEU A 51 21.01 1.32 0.94
CA LEU A 51 22.29 1.07 0.31
C LEU A 51 23.22 0.39 1.33
N VAL A 52 23.65 -0.81 0.99
CA VAL A 52 24.54 -1.63 1.82
C VAL A 52 25.86 -1.80 1.12
N ASN A 53 26.91 -1.20 1.65
CA ASN A 53 28.27 -1.44 1.17
C ASN A 53 29.00 -2.35 2.15
N GLN A 54 29.33 -3.56 1.73
CA GLN A 54 30.11 -4.54 2.48
C GLN A 54 31.57 -4.61 2.01
N ASP A 55 31.93 -3.91 0.90
CA ASP A 55 33.24 -4.01 0.28
C ASP A 55 34.37 -3.60 1.25
N VAL A 56 35.32 -4.47 1.40
CA VAL A 56 36.49 -4.22 2.26
C VAL A 56 37.66 -3.56 1.53
N GLY A 57 37.49 -3.35 0.21
CA GLY A 57 38.58 -2.85 -0.66
C GLY A 57 39.54 -3.96 -1.07
N ASP A 58 40.51 -3.57 -1.86
CA ASP A 58 41.63 -4.44 -2.28
C ASP A 58 42.93 -3.65 -2.35
N THR A 59 44.04 -4.36 -2.36
CA THR A 59 45.37 -3.79 -2.55
C THR A 59 45.86 -4.09 -3.96
N ILE A 60 46.09 -3.05 -4.75
CA ILE A 60 46.57 -3.14 -6.11
C ILE A 60 48.03 -2.71 -6.15
N ASP A 61 48.90 -3.49 -6.81
CA ASP A 61 50.28 -3.10 -7.10
C ASP A 61 50.32 -2.34 -8.44
N VAL A 62 50.56 -1.05 -8.39
CA VAL A 62 50.74 -0.20 -9.57
C VAL A 62 52.20 0.29 -9.62
N GLY A 63 52.99 -0.27 -10.51
CA GLY A 63 54.39 0.13 -10.71
C GLY A 63 55.28 -0.06 -9.48
N GLY A 64 55.09 -1.14 -8.71
CA GLY A 64 55.87 -1.46 -7.51
C GLY A 64 55.45 -0.68 -6.24
N ARG A 65 54.30 -0.02 -6.27
CA ARG A 65 53.68 0.64 -5.10
C ARG A 65 52.35 -0.02 -4.79
N THR A 66 52.23 -0.55 -3.59
CA THR A 66 50.94 -1.09 -3.09
C THR A 66 50.02 0.04 -2.73
N GLN A 67 48.88 0.18 -3.42
CA GLN A 67 47.86 1.17 -3.15
C GLN A 67 46.56 0.46 -2.73
N GLN A 68 45.96 0.90 -1.62
CA GLN A 68 44.65 0.41 -1.21
C GLN A 68 43.55 1.14 -1.98
N VAL A 69 42.71 0.39 -2.67
CA VAL A 69 41.59 0.91 -3.44
C VAL A 69 40.29 0.28 -2.95
N ASN A 70 39.24 1.11 -2.81
CA ASN A 70 37.92 0.64 -2.44
C ASN A 70 36.91 1.14 -3.50
N PHE A 71 36.69 0.32 -4.50
CA PHE A 71 35.73 0.60 -5.57
C PHE A 71 34.28 0.54 -5.08
N GLY A 72 33.97 -0.31 -4.10
CA GLY A 72 32.64 -0.39 -3.52
C GLY A 72 32.24 0.93 -2.83
N LYS A 73 33.21 1.60 -2.18
CA LYS A 73 32.97 2.92 -1.61
C LYS A 73 32.73 3.97 -2.70
N GLN A 74 33.50 3.94 -3.79
CA GLN A 74 33.31 4.87 -4.92
C GLN A 74 31.92 4.66 -5.56
N VAL A 75 31.50 3.42 -5.74
CA VAL A 75 30.15 3.08 -6.23
C VAL A 75 29.08 3.58 -5.26
N ALA A 76 29.25 3.36 -3.95
CA ALA A 76 28.29 3.83 -2.96
C ALA A 76 28.18 5.36 -2.94
N ASP A 77 29.32 6.07 -2.98
CA ASP A 77 29.35 7.55 -3.04
C ASP A 77 28.71 8.07 -4.33
N ALA A 78 28.93 7.43 -5.47
CA ALA A 78 28.31 7.77 -6.75
C ALA A 78 26.77 7.54 -6.73
N LEU A 79 26.32 6.45 -6.14
CA LEU A 79 24.88 6.17 -5.95
C LEU A 79 24.22 7.22 -5.06
N VAL A 80 24.86 7.60 -3.95
CA VAL A 80 24.35 8.65 -3.06
C VAL A 80 24.27 10.00 -3.78
N ALA A 81 25.29 10.36 -4.57
CA ALA A 81 25.33 11.62 -5.32
C ALA A 81 24.37 11.65 -6.52
N GLY A 82 24.12 10.50 -7.14
CA GLY A 82 23.31 10.39 -8.37
C GLY A 82 21.81 10.19 -8.14
N MET A 83 21.38 9.81 -6.92
CA MET A 83 19.96 9.62 -6.62
C MET A 83 19.29 10.94 -6.24
N PRO A 84 18.11 11.26 -6.80
CA PRO A 84 17.37 12.48 -6.48
C PRO A 84 16.81 12.38 -5.03
N ALA A 85 17.33 13.23 -4.16
CA ALA A 85 17.00 13.22 -2.73
C ALA A 85 15.56 13.65 -2.42
N ASP A 86 14.88 14.30 -3.34
CA ASP A 86 13.46 14.66 -3.27
C ASP A 86 12.53 13.49 -3.59
N GLN A 87 13.02 12.47 -4.29
CA GLN A 87 12.25 11.30 -4.70
C GLN A 87 12.58 10.07 -3.86
N ILE A 88 13.84 9.90 -3.45
CA ILE A 88 14.35 8.68 -2.84
C ILE A 88 14.99 8.98 -1.49
N ASP A 89 14.47 8.35 -0.43
CA ASP A 89 15.10 8.28 0.88
C ASP A 89 16.13 7.14 0.90
N LEU A 90 17.36 7.44 0.46
CA LEU A 90 18.44 6.45 0.41
C LEU A 90 19.12 6.29 1.76
N LYS A 91 18.84 5.18 2.46
CA LYS A 91 19.40 4.84 3.76
C LYS A 91 20.71 4.07 3.61
N VAL A 92 21.83 4.71 3.89
CA VAL A 92 23.14 4.03 3.92
C VAL A 92 23.29 3.30 5.25
N VAL A 93 23.22 1.98 5.22
CA VAL A 93 23.17 1.13 6.43
C VAL A 93 24.00 -0.14 6.27
N GLY A 94 24.29 -0.81 7.39
CA GLY A 94 24.89 -2.15 7.37
C GLY A 94 23.88 -3.23 7.00
N ILE A 95 24.36 -4.42 6.65
CA ILE A 95 23.52 -5.55 6.19
C ILE A 95 22.46 -5.94 7.23
N SER A 96 22.83 -6.05 8.50
CA SER A 96 21.90 -6.43 9.59
C SER A 96 20.78 -5.41 9.77
N GLU A 97 21.09 -4.13 9.64
CA GLU A 97 20.11 -3.06 9.72
C GLU A 97 19.19 -3.04 8.50
N SER A 98 19.74 -3.26 7.29
CA SER A 98 18.94 -3.43 6.08
C SER A 98 17.93 -4.59 6.21
N GLU A 99 18.37 -5.74 6.73
CA GLU A 99 17.50 -6.88 6.99
C GLU A 99 16.41 -6.56 8.02
N ARG A 100 16.73 -5.81 9.06
CA ARG A 100 15.76 -5.33 10.05
C ARG A 100 14.71 -4.42 9.41
N LEU A 101 15.16 -3.47 8.59
CA LEU A 101 14.27 -2.53 7.87
C LEU A 101 13.37 -3.25 6.86
N MET A 102 13.90 -4.26 6.15
CA MET A 102 13.11 -5.12 5.26
C MET A 102 12.02 -5.88 6.03
N ARG A 103 12.38 -6.49 7.17
CA ARG A 103 11.48 -7.27 8.02
C ARG A 103 10.38 -6.41 8.63
N SER A 104 10.71 -5.20 9.03
CA SER A 104 9.75 -4.24 9.59
C SER A 104 8.98 -3.44 8.53
N ALA A 105 9.10 -3.82 7.24
CA ALA A 105 8.44 -3.16 6.11
C ALA A 105 8.70 -1.64 6.02
N GLN A 106 9.89 -1.19 6.44
CA GLN A 106 10.29 0.22 6.43
C GLN A 106 11.05 0.62 5.17
N ILE A 107 11.49 -0.34 4.36
CA ILE A 107 12.11 -0.12 3.06
C ILE A 107 11.51 -1.06 2.00
N TYR A 108 11.50 -0.60 0.77
CA TYR A 108 10.96 -1.35 -0.37
C TYR A 108 12.01 -2.27 -1.01
N GLY A 109 13.28 -1.98 -0.79
CA GLY A 109 14.38 -2.77 -1.32
C GLY A 109 15.73 -2.27 -0.83
N ALA A 110 16.80 -2.93 -1.31
CA ALA A 110 18.17 -2.57 -0.99
C ALA A 110 19.09 -2.80 -2.19
N ILE A 111 20.10 -1.95 -2.34
CA ILE A 111 21.23 -2.17 -3.24
C ILE A 111 22.38 -2.66 -2.37
N VAL A 112 22.89 -3.86 -2.66
CA VAL A 112 23.92 -4.52 -1.85
C VAL A 112 25.19 -4.71 -2.68
N ILE A 113 26.26 -4.09 -2.23
CA ILE A 113 27.61 -4.23 -2.75
C ILE A 113 28.31 -5.28 -1.90
N PRO A 114 28.78 -6.43 -2.46
CA PRO A 114 29.37 -7.52 -1.69
C PRO A 114 30.78 -7.19 -1.20
N SER A 115 31.24 -7.96 -0.22
CA SER A 115 32.53 -7.73 0.46
C SER A 115 33.77 -7.93 -0.42
N ASP A 116 33.65 -8.69 -1.48
CA ASP A 116 34.73 -9.00 -2.42
C ASP A 116 34.66 -8.18 -3.73
N PHE A 117 33.85 -7.12 -3.76
CA PHE A 117 33.57 -6.35 -4.97
C PHE A 117 34.86 -5.74 -5.57
N SER A 118 35.66 -5.01 -4.80
CA SER A 118 36.91 -4.43 -5.26
C SER A 118 37.89 -5.47 -5.78
N LYS A 119 38.00 -6.60 -5.06
CA LYS A 119 38.87 -7.72 -5.46
C LYS A 119 38.46 -8.32 -6.82
N ARG A 120 37.16 -8.59 -7.02
CA ARG A 120 36.66 -9.10 -8.28
C ARG A 120 36.85 -8.11 -9.43
N LEU A 121 36.66 -6.82 -9.17
CA LEU A 121 36.88 -5.78 -10.17
C LEU A 121 38.38 -5.68 -10.58
N GLY A 122 39.28 -5.81 -9.61
CA GLY A 122 40.73 -5.86 -9.87
C GLY A 122 41.12 -7.10 -10.70
N ILE A 123 40.59 -8.29 -10.37
CA ILE A 123 40.78 -9.52 -11.14
C ILE A 123 40.27 -9.36 -12.59
N LEU A 124 39.11 -8.74 -12.78
CA LEU A 124 38.52 -8.45 -14.09
C LEU A 124 39.47 -7.57 -14.93
N GLY A 125 40.03 -6.51 -14.33
CA GLY A 125 41.00 -5.62 -14.98
C GLY A 125 42.22 -6.37 -15.48
N VAL A 126 42.87 -7.15 -14.63
CA VAL A 126 44.08 -7.94 -14.97
C VAL A 126 43.75 -9.05 -15.99
N GLY A 127 42.69 -9.78 -15.78
CA GLY A 127 42.31 -10.90 -16.63
C GLY A 127 41.83 -10.47 -18.03
N SER A 128 41.40 -9.25 -18.22
CA SER A 128 41.05 -8.70 -19.53
C SER A 128 42.27 -8.65 -20.49
N VAL A 129 43.47 -8.65 -19.93
CA VAL A 129 44.75 -8.64 -20.67
C VAL A 129 45.30 -10.03 -20.87
N VAL A 130 45.15 -10.93 -19.89
CA VAL A 130 45.80 -12.27 -19.89
C VAL A 130 44.96 -13.31 -20.62
N GLY A 131 43.66 -13.09 -20.78
CA GLY A 131 42.73 -14.04 -21.39
C GLY A 131 42.30 -15.17 -20.43
N GLY A 132 40.99 -15.36 -20.29
CA GLY A 132 40.36 -16.36 -19.41
C GLY A 132 38.89 -16.07 -19.24
N GLU A 133 38.11 -17.03 -18.75
CA GLU A 133 36.76 -16.78 -18.28
C GLU A 133 36.81 -16.05 -16.92
N ILE A 134 36.38 -14.81 -16.88
CA ILE A 134 36.40 -14.00 -15.66
C ILE A 134 34.98 -13.59 -15.33
N GLU A 135 34.57 -13.94 -14.13
CA GLU A 135 33.27 -13.50 -13.60
C GLU A 135 33.29 -12.00 -13.29
N ARG A 136 32.28 -11.31 -13.79
CA ARG A 136 32.07 -9.90 -13.47
C ARG A 136 31.65 -9.75 -12.00
N PRO A 137 32.12 -8.71 -11.29
CA PRO A 137 31.61 -8.40 -9.96
C PRO A 137 30.10 -8.16 -9.99
N ILE A 138 29.43 -8.66 -8.96
CA ILE A 138 27.97 -8.62 -8.87
C ILE A 138 27.56 -7.55 -7.86
N ILE A 139 26.56 -6.74 -8.23
CA ILE A 139 25.81 -5.91 -7.28
C ILE A 139 24.38 -6.42 -7.28
N THR A 140 23.83 -6.63 -6.10
CA THR A 140 22.49 -7.19 -5.94
C THR A 140 21.47 -6.08 -5.65
N VAL A 141 20.43 -5.98 -6.47
CA VAL A 141 19.23 -5.19 -6.20
C VAL A 141 18.21 -6.10 -5.54
N GLN A 142 18.04 -5.96 -4.25
CA GLN A 142 17.08 -6.73 -3.47
C GLN A 142 15.73 -6.00 -3.44
N THR A 143 14.64 -6.72 -3.75
CA THR A 143 13.27 -6.20 -3.63
C THR A 143 12.56 -6.85 -2.44
N ASN A 144 11.62 -6.14 -1.85
CA ASN A 144 10.75 -6.65 -0.79
C ASN A 144 9.35 -6.97 -1.37
N PRO A 145 9.08 -8.20 -1.81
CA PRO A 145 7.83 -8.53 -2.49
C PRO A 145 6.60 -8.44 -1.59
N GLY A 146 6.78 -8.54 -0.26
CA GLY A 146 5.71 -8.31 0.71
C GLY A 146 5.16 -6.88 0.73
N MET A 147 5.88 -5.92 0.14
CA MET A 147 5.46 -4.53 -0.03
C MET A 147 4.62 -4.30 -1.30
N GLY A 148 4.36 -5.34 -2.07
CA GLY A 148 3.57 -5.31 -3.30
C GLY A 148 4.42 -5.25 -4.59
N PRO A 149 3.84 -5.69 -5.71
CA PRO A 149 4.58 -5.86 -6.96
C PRO A 149 4.99 -4.53 -7.60
N TYR A 150 4.19 -3.49 -7.41
CA TYR A 150 4.49 -2.17 -7.98
C TYR A 150 5.70 -1.55 -7.31
N SER A 151 5.80 -1.61 -5.98
CA SER A 151 6.97 -1.14 -5.24
C SER A 151 8.24 -1.92 -5.58
N ALA A 152 8.15 -3.25 -5.71
CA ALA A 152 9.26 -4.06 -6.19
C ALA A 152 9.73 -3.62 -7.58
N GLY A 153 8.79 -3.38 -8.52
CA GLY A 153 9.10 -2.85 -9.85
C GLY A 153 9.76 -1.46 -9.84
N ILE A 154 9.37 -0.58 -8.93
CA ILE A 154 10.04 0.72 -8.75
C ILE A 154 11.48 0.52 -8.29
N VAL A 155 11.73 -0.31 -7.26
CA VAL A 155 13.09 -0.62 -6.78
C VAL A 155 13.98 -1.15 -7.90
N THR A 156 13.47 -2.11 -8.68
CA THR A 156 14.19 -2.67 -9.84
C THR A 156 14.55 -1.58 -10.86
N ARG A 157 13.60 -0.71 -11.24
CA ARG A 157 13.87 0.37 -12.22
C ARG A 157 14.87 1.39 -11.69
N ILE A 158 14.73 1.82 -10.43
CA ILE A 158 15.67 2.75 -9.80
C ILE A 158 17.06 2.12 -9.73
N GLY A 159 17.15 0.86 -9.25
CA GLY A 159 18.41 0.13 -9.17
C GLY A 159 19.09 0.00 -10.52
N ASN A 160 18.36 -0.42 -11.55
CA ASN A 160 18.91 -0.59 -12.90
C ASN A 160 19.35 0.74 -13.53
N ARG A 161 18.57 1.82 -13.37
CA ARG A 161 18.94 3.16 -13.87
C ARG A 161 20.21 3.67 -13.18
N ALA A 162 20.26 3.61 -11.86
CA ALA A 162 21.40 4.06 -11.07
C ALA A 162 22.66 3.22 -11.41
N MET A 163 22.50 1.92 -11.52
CA MET A 163 23.61 1.01 -11.85
C MET A 163 24.09 1.16 -13.29
N THR A 164 23.26 1.57 -14.24
CA THR A 164 23.70 1.87 -15.61
C THR A 164 24.70 3.03 -15.61
N GLU A 165 24.40 4.10 -14.88
CA GLU A 165 25.30 5.25 -14.78
C GLU A 165 26.61 4.90 -14.06
N VAL A 166 26.51 4.23 -12.91
CA VAL A 166 27.67 3.76 -12.15
C VAL A 166 28.54 2.80 -12.99
N ASN A 167 27.92 1.90 -13.72
CA ASN A 167 28.62 0.92 -14.56
C ASN A 167 29.42 1.61 -15.67
N ASN A 168 28.85 2.66 -16.28
CA ASN A 168 29.54 3.47 -17.27
C ASN A 168 30.77 4.18 -16.68
N GLN A 169 30.62 4.80 -15.50
CA GLN A 169 31.71 5.51 -14.82
C GLN A 169 32.85 4.56 -14.42
N VAL A 170 32.51 3.43 -13.77
CA VAL A 170 33.48 2.41 -13.36
C VAL A 170 34.15 1.77 -14.59
N GLY A 171 33.40 1.53 -15.65
CA GLY A 171 33.93 0.99 -16.91
C GLY A 171 34.94 1.93 -17.59
N GLN A 172 34.68 3.23 -17.60
CA GLN A 172 35.62 4.23 -18.11
C GLN A 172 36.91 4.27 -17.29
N GLN A 173 36.80 4.29 -15.96
CA GLN A 173 37.96 4.28 -15.06
C GLN A 173 38.80 3.01 -15.22
N LEU A 174 38.15 1.83 -15.22
CA LEU A 174 38.83 0.56 -15.37
C LEU A 174 39.51 0.43 -16.73
N THR A 175 38.86 0.88 -17.80
CA THR A 175 39.44 0.90 -19.15
C THR A 175 40.66 1.81 -19.23
N ALA A 176 40.62 2.99 -18.60
CA ALA A 176 41.75 3.90 -18.52
C ALA A 176 42.93 3.27 -17.76
N GLN A 177 42.66 2.67 -16.59
CA GLN A 177 43.68 2.00 -15.77
C GLN A 177 44.34 0.83 -16.50
N VAL A 178 43.58 0.01 -17.24
CA VAL A 178 44.11 -1.10 -18.03
C VAL A 178 44.99 -0.56 -19.16
N ARG A 179 44.60 0.52 -19.86
CA ARG A 179 45.40 1.17 -20.90
C ARG A 179 46.73 1.72 -20.36
N ASP A 180 46.68 2.39 -19.20
CA ASP A 180 47.88 2.93 -18.54
C ASP A 180 48.84 1.85 -18.14
N THR A 181 48.32 0.70 -17.63
CA THR A 181 49.11 -0.47 -17.28
C THR A 181 49.79 -1.11 -18.54
N LEU A 182 49.06 -1.17 -19.67
CA LEU A 182 49.59 -1.67 -20.94
C LEU A 182 50.66 -0.72 -21.51
N ALA A 183 50.45 0.57 -21.39
CA ALA A 183 51.42 1.56 -21.87
C ALA A 183 52.72 1.59 -21.05
N ALA A 184 52.68 1.19 -19.80
CA ALA A 184 53.84 1.06 -18.93
C ALA A 184 54.69 -0.22 -19.16
N THR A 185 54.27 -1.14 -20.05
CA THR A 185 54.98 -2.37 -20.35
C THR A 185 56.24 -2.03 -21.17
N PRO A 186 57.45 -2.55 -20.81
CA PRO A 186 58.72 -2.19 -21.49
C PRO A 186 58.71 -2.52 -22.99
N GLU A 187 59.33 -1.66 -23.81
CA GLU A 187 59.49 -1.88 -25.26
C GLU A 187 60.27 -3.19 -25.53
N GLY A 188 59.63 -4.10 -26.30
CA GLY A 188 60.20 -5.39 -26.67
C GLY A 188 59.37 -6.62 -26.38
N ALA A 189 58.41 -6.56 -25.53
CA ALA A 189 57.36 -7.56 -25.38
C ALA A 189 56.22 -7.22 -26.36
N GLN A 190 55.70 -8.26 -27.04
CA GLN A 190 54.45 -8.08 -27.80
C GLN A 190 53.39 -7.47 -26.85
N ALA A 191 53.05 -6.22 -27.03
CA ALA A 191 52.07 -5.50 -26.19
C ALA A 191 50.74 -6.29 -26.26
N PRO A 192 50.23 -6.83 -25.16
CA PRO A 192 48.98 -7.55 -25.18
C PRO A 192 47.85 -6.59 -25.61
N GLN A 193 47.13 -6.96 -26.66
CA GLN A 193 46.01 -6.16 -27.15
C GLN A 193 44.75 -6.59 -26.42
N ILE A 194 43.98 -5.58 -25.95
CA ILE A 194 42.66 -5.83 -25.37
C ILE A 194 41.77 -6.42 -26.47
N SER A 195 41.30 -7.66 -26.31
CA SER A 195 40.36 -8.27 -27.26
C SER A 195 39.05 -7.52 -27.33
N GLY A 196 38.32 -7.60 -28.46
CA GLY A 196 37.01 -6.95 -28.58
C GLY A 196 36.02 -7.43 -27.51
N ALA A 197 36.06 -8.68 -27.09
CA ALA A 197 35.25 -9.22 -26.00
C ALA A 197 35.64 -8.58 -24.65
N ALA A 198 36.93 -8.44 -24.38
CA ALA A 198 37.42 -7.77 -23.17
C ALA A 198 37.01 -6.28 -23.13
N GLN A 199 37.01 -5.60 -24.27
CA GLN A 199 36.56 -4.18 -24.35
C GLN A 199 35.08 -4.04 -23.96
N ILE A 200 34.21 -4.96 -24.43
CA ILE A 200 32.76 -4.95 -24.04
C ILE A 200 32.62 -5.24 -22.55
N THR A 201 33.36 -6.17 -21.99
CA THR A 201 33.31 -6.50 -20.58
C THR A 201 33.85 -5.38 -19.69
N LEU A 202 34.90 -4.69 -20.12
CA LEU A 202 35.44 -3.52 -19.41
C LEU A 202 34.52 -2.30 -19.51
N ALA A 203 33.76 -2.15 -20.60
CA ALA A 203 32.80 -1.06 -20.74
C ALA A 203 31.60 -1.20 -19.77
N GLN A 204 31.23 -2.43 -19.42
CA GLN A 204 30.17 -2.73 -18.45
C GLN A 204 30.64 -3.81 -17.47
N PRO A 205 31.55 -3.46 -16.54
CA PRO A 205 32.21 -4.44 -15.69
C PRO A 205 31.32 -5.02 -14.60
N ILE A 206 30.24 -4.36 -14.22
CA ILE A 206 29.38 -4.77 -13.11
C ILE A 206 28.18 -5.55 -13.64
N HIS A 207 27.94 -6.73 -13.08
CA HIS A 207 26.73 -7.50 -13.33
C HIS A 207 25.67 -7.20 -12.25
N VAL A 208 24.52 -6.67 -12.65
CA VAL A 208 23.41 -6.38 -11.72
C VAL A 208 22.51 -7.61 -11.65
N VAL A 209 22.29 -8.11 -10.44
CA VAL A 209 21.41 -9.25 -10.18
C VAL A 209 20.23 -8.79 -9.35
N GLU A 210 19.03 -9.05 -9.85
CA GLU A 210 17.79 -8.82 -9.10
C GLU A 210 17.49 -10.05 -8.23
N ARG A 211 17.15 -9.80 -6.97
CA ARG A 211 16.82 -10.87 -6.03
C ARG A 211 15.70 -10.43 -5.09
N GLU A 212 14.70 -11.27 -4.92
CA GLU A 212 13.72 -11.10 -3.84
C GLU A 212 14.37 -11.40 -2.48
N TRP A 213 14.20 -10.51 -1.52
CA TRP A 213 14.71 -10.67 -0.16
C TRP A 213 14.10 -11.90 0.53
N ARG A 214 12.79 -12.03 0.48
CA ARG A 214 12.04 -13.22 0.90
C ARG A 214 10.97 -13.50 -0.15
N PRO A 215 11.15 -14.52 -1.00
CA PRO A 215 10.14 -14.91 -1.97
C PRO A 215 8.81 -15.25 -1.27
N LEU A 216 7.73 -14.72 -1.79
CA LEU A 216 6.40 -15.02 -1.26
C LEU A 216 5.97 -16.42 -1.67
N GLY A 217 5.29 -17.13 -0.75
CA GLY A 217 4.72 -18.43 -1.01
C GLY A 217 3.53 -18.41 -1.98
N PRO A 218 3.09 -19.61 -2.42
CA PRO A 218 1.86 -19.72 -3.22
C PRO A 218 0.66 -19.10 -2.48
N GLY A 219 -0.25 -18.49 -3.25
CA GLY A 219 -1.41 -17.81 -2.69
C GLY A 219 -1.18 -16.34 -2.29
N ALA A 220 0.06 -15.85 -2.30
CA ALA A 220 0.36 -14.46 -1.97
C ALA A 220 -0.06 -13.45 -3.06
N GLY A 221 -0.40 -13.92 -4.27
CA GLY A 221 -0.83 -13.05 -5.38
C GLY A 221 0.19 -11.95 -5.71
N LEU A 222 1.47 -12.29 -5.72
CA LEU A 222 2.58 -11.33 -5.89
C LEU A 222 2.57 -10.17 -4.86
N GLY A 223 2.02 -10.40 -3.66
CA GLY A 223 1.87 -9.37 -2.63
C GLY A 223 0.54 -8.61 -2.65
N LEU A 224 -0.38 -8.91 -3.58
CA LEU A 224 -1.67 -8.24 -3.67
C LEU A 224 -2.76 -8.86 -2.77
N THR A 225 -2.60 -10.09 -2.29
CA THR A 225 -3.61 -10.76 -1.47
C THR A 225 -3.97 -9.95 -0.22
N ALA A 226 -3.00 -9.29 0.42
CA ALA A 226 -3.25 -8.44 1.58
C ALA A 226 -4.17 -7.25 1.25
N PHE A 227 -3.98 -6.63 0.10
CA PHE A 227 -4.83 -5.53 -0.38
C PHE A 227 -6.27 -6.00 -0.63
N PHE A 228 -6.43 -7.10 -1.38
CA PHE A 228 -7.78 -7.62 -1.66
C PHE A 228 -8.48 -8.11 -0.39
N PHE A 229 -7.73 -8.70 0.56
CA PHE A 229 -8.30 -9.11 1.83
C PHE A 229 -8.78 -7.91 2.65
N ALA A 230 -7.97 -6.84 2.74
CA ALA A 230 -8.36 -5.59 3.37
C ALA A 230 -9.59 -4.95 2.69
N LEU A 231 -9.63 -4.95 1.35
CA LEU A 231 -10.77 -4.48 0.57
C LEU A 231 -12.04 -5.27 0.90
N LEU A 232 -11.97 -6.59 0.97
CA LEU A 232 -13.12 -7.43 1.31
C LEU A 232 -13.64 -7.14 2.73
N ILE A 233 -12.77 -6.95 3.71
CA ILE A 233 -13.15 -6.57 5.07
C ILE A 233 -13.84 -5.21 5.09
N LEU A 234 -13.28 -4.23 4.39
CA LEU A 234 -13.85 -2.89 4.29
C LEU A 234 -15.24 -2.91 3.64
N MET A 235 -15.34 -3.60 2.49
CA MET A 235 -16.63 -3.74 1.78
C MET A 235 -17.66 -4.48 2.63
N ALA A 236 -17.27 -5.53 3.35
CA ALA A 236 -18.17 -6.23 4.25
C ALA A 236 -18.66 -5.31 5.39
N GLY A 237 -17.80 -4.44 5.92
CA GLY A 237 -18.19 -3.43 6.91
C GLY A 237 -19.20 -2.42 6.37
N VAL A 238 -18.91 -1.82 5.21
CA VAL A 238 -19.77 -0.79 4.59
C VAL A 238 -21.10 -1.38 4.11
N VAL A 239 -21.05 -2.45 3.31
CA VAL A 239 -22.26 -3.11 2.77
C VAL A 239 -23.05 -3.76 3.89
N GLY A 240 -22.38 -4.42 4.85
CA GLY A 240 -23.02 -5.00 6.03
C GLY A 240 -23.76 -3.95 6.84
N ALA A 241 -23.17 -2.78 7.08
CA ALA A 241 -23.83 -1.67 7.77
C ALA A 241 -25.09 -1.20 7.04
N MET A 242 -25.04 -1.09 5.69
CA MET A 242 -26.21 -0.69 4.88
C MET A 242 -27.33 -1.74 4.95
N VAL A 243 -27.00 -3.02 4.78
CA VAL A 243 -27.98 -4.11 4.83
C VAL A 243 -28.62 -4.22 6.22
N ILE A 244 -27.80 -4.22 7.28
CA ILE A 244 -28.32 -4.26 8.65
C ILE A 244 -29.18 -3.03 8.94
N HIS A 245 -28.75 -1.83 8.53
CA HIS A 245 -29.51 -0.60 8.73
C HIS A 245 -30.89 -0.70 8.08
N THR A 246 -30.97 -1.10 6.82
CA THR A 246 -32.25 -1.20 6.10
C THR A 246 -33.14 -2.30 6.66
N MET A 247 -32.58 -3.49 6.90
CA MET A 247 -33.38 -4.63 7.39
C MET A 247 -33.90 -4.40 8.83
N VAL A 248 -33.06 -3.87 9.73
CA VAL A 248 -33.47 -3.59 11.11
C VAL A 248 -34.50 -2.45 11.14
N ASP A 249 -34.33 -1.37 10.35
CA ASP A 249 -35.30 -0.28 10.29
C ASP A 249 -36.64 -0.74 9.69
N ALA A 250 -36.62 -1.64 8.70
CA ALA A 250 -37.82 -2.24 8.17
C ALA A 250 -38.58 -3.09 9.21
N GLN A 251 -37.88 -3.93 9.95
CA GLN A 251 -38.48 -4.76 11.02
C GLN A 251 -39.02 -3.93 12.19
N LEU A 252 -38.37 -2.81 12.49
CA LEU A 252 -38.83 -1.88 13.53
C LEU A 252 -39.93 -0.92 13.06
N GLY A 253 -40.34 -1.00 11.79
CA GLY A 253 -41.40 -0.17 11.21
C GLY A 253 -40.98 1.26 10.88
N PHE A 254 -39.68 1.56 10.81
CA PHE A 254 -39.18 2.90 10.50
C PHE A 254 -39.08 3.18 8.99
N GLN A 255 -39.11 2.13 8.18
CA GLN A 255 -39.18 2.23 6.72
C GLN A 255 -39.95 1.05 6.12
N PRO A 256 -40.67 1.27 5.00
CA PRO A 256 -41.32 0.19 4.29
C PRO A 256 -40.31 -0.72 3.58
N THR A 257 -40.71 -1.94 3.31
CA THR A 257 -39.94 -2.91 2.51
C THR A 257 -40.85 -3.46 1.41
N GLU A 258 -40.28 -3.60 0.21
CA GLU A 258 -40.94 -4.23 -0.92
C GLU A 258 -40.31 -5.61 -1.17
N TYR A 259 -41.14 -6.63 -1.27
CA TYR A 259 -40.76 -7.99 -1.65
C TYR A 259 -41.45 -8.35 -2.96
N GLY A 260 -40.81 -8.01 -4.08
CA GLY A 260 -41.45 -8.12 -5.38
C GLY A 260 -42.71 -7.26 -5.46
N PRO A 261 -43.91 -7.87 -5.71
CA PRO A 261 -45.15 -7.09 -5.77
C PRO A 261 -45.70 -6.68 -4.42
N TRP A 262 -45.11 -7.14 -3.31
CA TRP A 262 -45.66 -6.98 -1.98
C TRP A 262 -44.97 -5.88 -1.21
N TYR A 263 -45.78 -4.88 -0.81
CA TYR A 263 -45.36 -3.77 0.02
C TYR A 263 -45.72 -4.07 1.48
N VAL A 264 -44.72 -4.10 2.35
CA VAL A 264 -44.87 -4.34 3.77
C VAL A 264 -44.38 -3.13 4.56
N HIS A 265 -45.22 -2.61 5.44
CA HIS A 265 -44.85 -1.57 6.39
C HIS A 265 -45.38 -1.95 7.77
N TYR A 266 -44.47 -2.32 8.66
CA TYR A 266 -44.82 -2.64 10.04
C TYR A 266 -45.15 -1.39 10.84
N PRO A 267 -45.99 -1.49 11.89
CA PRO A 267 -46.21 -0.35 12.79
C PRO A 267 -44.89 0.03 13.49
N PRO A 268 -44.61 1.34 13.65
CA PRO A 268 -43.39 1.79 14.26
C PRO A 268 -43.27 1.36 15.71
N THR A 269 -42.18 0.73 16.06
CA THR A 269 -41.86 0.26 17.42
C THR A 269 -41.47 1.48 18.28
N PRO A 270 -42.05 1.65 19.50
CA PRO A 270 -41.73 2.74 20.41
C PRO A 270 -40.37 2.53 21.08
N ILE A 271 -39.30 2.78 20.36
CA ILE A 271 -37.91 2.60 20.80
C ILE A 271 -37.09 3.85 20.53
N SER A 272 -36.17 4.21 21.43
CA SER A 272 -35.31 5.38 21.24
C SER A 272 -34.28 5.18 20.13
N ARG A 273 -33.75 6.29 19.59
CA ARG A 273 -32.70 6.25 18.57
C ARG A 273 -31.42 5.57 19.09
N PHE A 274 -31.10 5.81 20.35
CA PHE A 274 -29.95 5.18 20.99
C PHE A 274 -30.10 3.64 21.08
N HIS A 275 -31.26 3.15 21.55
CA HIS A 275 -31.48 1.69 21.62
C HIS A 275 -31.53 1.04 20.22
N THR A 276 -32.10 1.75 19.22
CA THR A 276 -32.07 1.28 17.83
C THR A 276 -30.62 1.12 17.33
N LEU A 277 -29.75 2.09 17.66
CA LEU A 277 -28.34 2.02 17.29
C LEU A 277 -27.61 0.85 18.00
N LEU A 278 -27.91 0.61 19.28
CA LEU A 278 -27.35 -0.51 20.04
C LEU A 278 -27.75 -1.87 19.42
N ILE A 279 -29.01 -2.03 19.00
CA ILE A 279 -29.45 -3.25 18.31
C ILE A 279 -28.65 -3.46 17.02
N LYS A 280 -28.52 -2.42 16.20
CA LYS A 280 -27.75 -2.48 14.96
C LYS A 280 -26.28 -2.80 15.20
N TRP A 281 -25.66 -2.20 16.20
CA TRP A 281 -24.28 -2.51 16.60
C TRP A 281 -24.13 -3.96 17.08
N GLY A 282 -25.08 -4.46 17.90
CA GLY A 282 -25.05 -5.87 18.33
C GLY A 282 -25.13 -6.85 17.16
N VAL A 283 -26.05 -6.59 16.21
CA VAL A 283 -26.13 -7.38 14.97
C VAL A 283 -24.84 -7.32 14.18
N MET A 284 -24.24 -6.13 14.06
CA MET A 284 -22.98 -5.96 13.32
C MET A 284 -21.82 -6.73 13.94
N VAL A 285 -21.69 -6.71 15.26
CA VAL A 285 -20.66 -7.51 15.98
C VAL A 285 -20.83 -8.98 15.68
N PHE A 286 -22.06 -9.51 15.74
CA PHE A 286 -22.32 -10.91 15.42
C PHE A 286 -21.97 -11.22 13.95
N VAL A 287 -22.42 -10.40 13.01
CA VAL A 287 -22.13 -10.54 11.57
C VAL A 287 -20.63 -10.46 11.31
N ALA A 288 -19.91 -9.58 12.00
CA ALA A 288 -18.46 -9.44 11.85
C ALA A 288 -17.72 -10.74 12.19
N ILE A 289 -18.11 -11.42 13.26
CA ILE A 289 -17.52 -12.70 13.64
C ILE A 289 -17.81 -13.76 12.56
N VAL A 290 -19.06 -13.88 12.12
CA VAL A 290 -19.47 -14.87 11.11
C VAL A 290 -18.75 -14.64 9.78
N ILE A 291 -18.74 -13.41 9.28
CA ILE A 291 -18.10 -13.06 8.00
C ILE A 291 -16.58 -13.26 8.07
N SER A 292 -15.93 -12.89 9.17
CA SER A 292 -14.50 -13.11 9.34
C SER A 292 -14.13 -14.60 9.37
N LEU A 293 -14.96 -15.44 9.99
CA LEU A 293 -14.80 -16.89 9.96
C LEU A 293 -14.98 -17.46 8.55
N LEU A 294 -15.97 -16.97 7.79
CA LEU A 294 -16.19 -17.38 6.41
C LEU A 294 -15.01 -16.94 5.52
N TYR A 295 -14.51 -15.73 5.66
CA TYR A 295 -13.34 -15.26 4.91
C TYR A 295 -12.08 -16.06 5.25
N LEU A 296 -11.88 -16.41 6.53
CA LEU A 296 -10.78 -17.29 6.93
C LEU A 296 -10.92 -18.68 6.31
N LEU A 297 -12.15 -19.23 6.30
CA LEU A 297 -12.42 -20.53 5.67
C LEU A 297 -12.10 -20.49 4.17
N VAL A 298 -12.60 -19.49 3.46
CA VAL A 298 -12.30 -19.28 2.04
C VAL A 298 -10.79 -19.12 1.81
N ALA A 299 -10.12 -18.30 2.64
CA ALA A 299 -8.68 -18.10 2.55
C ALA A 299 -7.89 -19.40 2.75
N LYS A 300 -8.33 -20.27 3.67
CA LYS A 300 -7.72 -21.59 3.87
C LYS A 300 -7.93 -22.52 2.67
N ILE A 301 -9.14 -22.55 2.12
CA ILE A 301 -9.46 -23.38 0.95
C ILE A 301 -8.61 -22.96 -0.26
N LEU A 302 -8.42 -21.65 -0.44
CA LEU A 302 -7.64 -21.10 -1.55
C LEU A 302 -6.11 -21.06 -1.27
N GLY A 303 -5.65 -21.46 -0.08
CA GLY A 303 -4.24 -21.44 0.30
C GLY A 303 -3.65 -20.05 0.51
N VAL A 304 -4.49 -19.04 0.76
CA VAL A 304 -4.08 -17.64 0.93
C VAL A 304 -4.07 -17.18 2.39
N ALA A 305 -4.40 -18.04 3.35
CA ALA A 305 -4.55 -17.68 4.77
C ALA A 305 -3.21 -17.33 5.48
N GLY A 306 -2.07 -17.52 4.82
CA GLY A 306 -0.76 -17.35 5.43
C GLY A 306 -0.49 -18.34 6.57
N GLN A 307 0.55 -18.05 7.36
CA GLN A 307 0.97 -18.91 8.48
C GLN A 307 0.32 -18.52 9.83
N GLN A 308 -0.40 -17.39 9.89
CA GLN A 308 -0.94 -16.79 11.11
C GLN A 308 -2.48 -16.67 11.08
N PRO A 309 -3.23 -17.79 10.94
CA PRO A 309 -4.69 -17.74 10.72
C PRO A 309 -5.46 -17.16 11.91
N THR A 310 -4.96 -17.33 13.14
CA THR A 310 -5.60 -16.77 14.35
C THR A 310 -5.51 -15.24 14.36
N GLN A 311 -4.34 -14.67 14.07
CA GLN A 311 -4.13 -13.22 13.99
C GLN A 311 -4.94 -12.63 12.84
N LEU A 312 -5.01 -13.33 11.70
CA LEU A 312 -5.84 -12.94 10.57
C LEU A 312 -7.31 -12.85 10.96
N LEU A 313 -7.83 -13.85 11.68
CA LEU A 313 -9.22 -13.85 12.17
C LEU A 313 -9.47 -12.69 13.14
N LEU A 314 -8.63 -12.57 14.18
CA LEU A 314 -8.85 -11.57 15.23
C LEU A 314 -8.77 -10.13 14.66
N PHE A 315 -7.81 -9.87 13.79
CA PHE A 315 -7.68 -8.55 13.17
C PHE A 315 -8.83 -8.28 12.17
N SER A 316 -9.28 -9.30 11.43
CA SER A 316 -10.45 -9.18 10.54
C SER A 316 -11.71 -8.82 11.31
N VAL A 317 -11.97 -9.48 12.45
CA VAL A 317 -13.12 -9.18 13.33
C VAL A 317 -13.03 -7.76 13.85
N LEU A 318 -11.87 -7.33 14.36
CA LEU A 318 -11.66 -5.97 14.86
C LEU A 318 -11.91 -4.92 13.77
N ALA A 319 -11.27 -5.07 12.61
CA ALA A 319 -11.38 -4.13 11.49
C ALA A 319 -12.83 -4.04 10.96
N LEU A 320 -13.51 -5.19 10.82
CA LEU A 320 -14.88 -5.22 10.34
C LEU A 320 -15.85 -4.58 11.33
N ILE A 321 -15.68 -4.81 12.64
CA ILE A 321 -16.45 -4.11 13.68
C ILE A 321 -16.19 -2.61 13.62
N ALA A 322 -14.94 -2.19 13.55
CA ALA A 322 -14.59 -0.77 13.52
C ALA A 322 -15.24 -0.05 12.32
N VAL A 323 -15.11 -0.60 11.11
CA VAL A 323 -15.73 -0.03 9.90
C VAL A 323 -17.25 -0.06 9.99
N GLY A 324 -17.84 -1.19 10.35
CA GLY A 324 -19.29 -1.36 10.39
C GLY A 324 -19.97 -0.44 11.40
N LEU A 325 -19.40 -0.34 12.62
CA LEU A 325 -19.95 0.55 13.65
C LEU A 325 -19.80 2.03 13.27
N THR A 326 -18.70 2.40 12.64
CA THR A 326 -18.48 3.77 12.11
C THR A 326 -19.51 4.11 11.03
N CYS A 327 -19.75 3.21 10.08
CA CYS A 327 -20.76 3.39 9.06
C CYS A 327 -22.18 3.55 9.66
N MET A 328 -22.50 2.74 10.67
CA MET A 328 -23.79 2.83 11.33
C MET A 328 -23.95 4.10 12.17
N ALA A 329 -22.88 4.58 12.82
CA ALA A 329 -22.89 5.85 13.53
C ALA A 329 -23.12 7.02 12.56
N SER A 330 -22.48 7.00 11.40
CA SER A 330 -22.71 7.97 10.31
C SER A 330 -24.17 7.95 9.83
N LEU A 331 -24.75 6.76 9.62
CA LEU A 331 -26.16 6.61 9.24
C LEU A 331 -27.11 7.10 10.33
N ALA A 332 -26.79 6.87 11.60
CA ALA A 332 -27.60 7.35 12.72
C ALA A 332 -27.53 8.89 12.87
N ALA A 333 -26.38 9.48 12.55
CA ALA A 333 -26.15 10.91 12.64
C ALA A 333 -26.81 11.68 11.47
N PHE A 334 -26.59 11.21 10.24
CA PHE A 334 -26.93 11.95 9.01
C PHE A 334 -28.08 11.31 8.21
N GLY A 335 -28.62 10.18 8.68
CA GLY A 335 -29.67 9.46 7.97
C GLY A 335 -29.20 9.01 6.58
N THR A 336 -30.01 9.23 5.55
CA THR A 336 -29.68 8.83 4.15
C THR A 336 -28.41 9.50 3.62
N ALA A 337 -28.08 10.72 4.08
CA ALA A 337 -26.83 11.38 3.70
C ALA A 337 -25.59 10.64 4.24
N GLY A 338 -25.73 9.88 5.32
CA GLY A 338 -24.68 9.02 5.85
C GLY A 338 -24.21 7.95 4.86
N LEU A 339 -25.07 7.52 3.90
CA LEU A 339 -24.66 6.63 2.81
C LEU A 339 -23.61 7.27 1.91
N LEU A 340 -23.80 8.54 1.55
CA LEU A 340 -22.85 9.27 0.72
C LEU A 340 -21.54 9.55 1.46
N ILE A 341 -21.64 9.85 2.75
CA ILE A 341 -20.44 10.05 3.61
C ILE A 341 -19.65 8.74 3.69
N ASN A 342 -20.31 7.61 3.94
CA ASN A 342 -19.64 6.32 3.99
C ASN A 342 -19.00 5.95 2.63
N LEU A 343 -19.71 6.21 1.51
CA LEU A 343 -19.17 6.01 0.17
C LEU A 343 -17.94 6.90 -0.07
N ALA A 344 -18.01 8.17 0.31
CA ALA A 344 -16.88 9.08 0.13
C ALA A 344 -15.68 8.64 0.96
N VAL A 345 -15.84 8.39 2.25
CA VAL A 345 -14.74 8.06 3.16
C VAL A 345 -14.15 6.69 2.84
N PHE A 346 -14.96 5.64 2.81
CA PHE A 346 -14.43 4.28 2.73
C PHE A 346 -14.15 3.78 1.30
N VAL A 347 -14.75 4.38 0.27
CA VAL A 347 -14.58 3.92 -1.11
C VAL A 347 -13.80 4.94 -1.94
N ILE A 348 -14.29 6.18 -2.03
CA ILE A 348 -13.68 7.18 -2.92
C ILE A 348 -12.29 7.59 -2.44
N LEU A 349 -12.15 7.86 -1.15
CA LEU A 349 -10.88 8.24 -0.54
C LEU A 349 -10.04 7.01 -0.17
N GLY A 350 -10.67 5.91 0.27
CA GLY A 350 -10.01 4.74 0.81
C GLY A 350 -9.14 3.97 -0.18
N LEU A 351 -9.65 3.66 -1.35
CA LEU A 351 -8.90 2.85 -2.31
C LEU A 351 -7.60 3.51 -2.81
N PRO A 352 -7.61 4.78 -3.26
CA PRO A 352 -6.39 5.45 -3.72
C PRO A 352 -5.36 5.66 -2.61
N SER A 353 -5.79 5.90 -1.37
CA SER A 353 -4.90 6.09 -0.23
C SER A 353 -4.47 4.78 0.45
N SER A 354 -4.96 3.63 -0.01
CA SER A 354 -4.72 2.33 0.62
C SER A 354 -3.26 1.88 0.64
N SER A 355 -2.41 2.33 -0.30
CA SER A 355 -1.06 1.81 -0.55
C SER A 355 -1.01 0.34 -1.03
N GLY A 356 -2.15 -0.24 -1.34
CA GLY A 356 -2.23 -1.68 -1.63
C GLY A 356 -1.77 -2.07 -3.03
N THR A 357 -1.94 -1.21 -4.02
CA THR A 357 -1.49 -1.43 -5.40
C THR A 357 -0.32 -0.54 -5.77
N VAL A 358 -0.39 0.77 -5.49
CA VAL A 358 0.71 1.73 -5.67
C VAL A 358 1.15 2.21 -4.29
N PRO A 359 2.44 2.21 -3.94
CA PRO A 359 2.90 2.70 -2.65
C PRO A 359 2.58 4.19 -2.47
N VAL A 360 2.26 4.62 -1.25
CA VAL A 360 1.87 6.02 -0.98
C VAL A 360 2.95 7.02 -1.42
N GLN A 361 4.22 6.64 -1.37
CA GLN A 361 5.34 7.45 -1.82
C GLN A 361 5.41 7.62 -3.35
N ALA A 362 4.60 6.90 -4.10
CA ALA A 362 4.47 7.04 -5.55
C ALA A 362 3.10 7.61 -5.95
N THR A 363 2.40 8.24 -5.01
CA THR A 363 1.12 8.92 -5.25
C THR A 363 1.26 10.43 -5.02
N PRO A 364 0.34 11.26 -5.53
CA PRO A 364 0.32 12.67 -5.18
C PRO A 364 0.34 12.90 -3.66
N THR A 365 1.05 13.92 -3.20
CA THR A 365 1.29 14.18 -1.76
C THR A 365 0.02 14.31 -0.93
N TYR A 366 -1.08 14.83 -1.51
CA TYR A 366 -2.36 14.91 -0.82
C TYR A 366 -3.00 13.53 -0.58
N ILE A 367 -2.76 12.54 -1.46
CA ILE A 367 -3.19 11.15 -1.26
C ILE A 367 -2.34 10.50 -0.17
N ALA A 368 -1.03 10.73 -0.19
CA ALA A 368 -0.12 10.24 0.84
C ALA A 368 -0.48 10.81 2.22
N TRP A 369 -0.80 12.10 2.31
CA TRP A 369 -1.28 12.70 3.55
C TRP A 369 -2.62 12.09 4.02
N LEU A 370 -3.54 11.83 3.11
CA LEU A 370 -4.83 11.20 3.42
C LEU A 370 -4.64 9.79 3.99
N ALA A 371 -3.68 9.01 3.47
CA ALA A 371 -3.37 7.66 3.93
C ALA A 371 -3.03 7.58 5.43
N GLU A 372 -2.51 8.68 6.02
CA GLU A 372 -2.22 8.72 7.45
C GLU A 372 -3.45 8.47 8.34
N PHE A 373 -4.64 8.86 7.89
CA PHE A 373 -5.88 8.81 8.65
C PHE A 373 -6.91 7.84 8.08
N GLU A 374 -6.73 7.42 6.83
CA GLU A 374 -7.74 6.69 6.09
C GLU A 374 -7.81 5.21 6.54
N PRO A 375 -9.01 4.69 6.89
CA PRO A 375 -9.18 3.35 7.45
C PRO A 375 -8.67 2.22 6.55
N MET A 376 -8.82 2.32 5.22
CA MET A 376 -8.38 1.29 4.29
C MET A 376 -6.87 1.06 4.35
N HIS A 377 -6.10 2.16 4.44
CA HIS A 377 -4.65 2.08 4.58
C HIS A 377 -4.26 1.36 5.87
N GLN A 378 -4.90 1.70 6.98
CA GLN A 378 -4.60 1.10 8.27
C GLN A 378 -4.93 -0.40 8.32
N VAL A 379 -6.07 -0.78 7.74
CA VAL A 379 -6.46 -2.19 7.62
C VAL A 379 -5.50 -2.94 6.70
N TYR A 380 -5.11 -2.34 5.57
CA TYR A 380 -4.12 -2.93 4.66
C TYR A 380 -2.77 -3.17 5.33
N LEU A 381 -2.24 -2.19 6.09
CA LEU A 381 -0.97 -2.36 6.81
C LEU A 381 -1.02 -3.55 7.78
N GLY A 382 -2.11 -3.69 8.53
CA GLY A 382 -2.31 -4.83 9.42
C GLY A 382 -2.40 -6.17 8.70
N MET A 383 -3.19 -6.24 7.61
CA MET A 383 -3.33 -7.45 6.80
C MET A 383 -2.00 -7.84 6.14
N ARG A 384 -1.26 -6.87 5.61
CA ARG A 384 0.05 -7.08 5.01
C ARG A 384 1.05 -7.64 6.02
N SER A 385 1.08 -7.09 7.23
CA SER A 385 1.94 -7.59 8.30
C SER A 385 1.62 -9.03 8.67
N ILE A 386 0.34 -9.38 8.79
CA ILE A 386 -0.09 -10.74 9.14
C ILE A 386 0.26 -11.75 8.04
N LEU A 387 0.04 -11.38 6.78
CA LEU A 387 0.21 -12.31 5.66
C LEU A 387 1.65 -12.49 5.21
N TYR A 388 2.50 -11.43 5.32
CA TYR A 388 3.83 -11.43 4.71
C TYR A 388 4.99 -11.16 5.69
N PHE A 389 4.72 -10.62 6.86
CA PHE A 389 5.73 -10.22 7.84
C PHE A 389 5.55 -10.89 9.21
N GLU A 390 5.03 -12.12 9.22
CA GLU A 390 4.92 -12.97 10.42
C GLU A 390 4.15 -12.29 11.58
N SER A 391 3.21 -11.39 11.26
CA SER A 391 2.48 -10.56 12.24
C SER A 391 3.38 -9.64 13.05
N ASP A 392 4.50 -9.17 12.47
CA ASP A 392 5.38 -8.22 13.14
C ASP A 392 4.61 -6.92 13.44
N TYR A 393 4.61 -6.55 14.72
CA TYR A 393 3.92 -5.36 15.20
C TYR A 393 4.44 -4.07 14.52
N THR A 394 5.75 -4.02 14.25
CA THR A 394 6.42 -2.86 13.64
C THR A 394 6.22 -2.79 12.12
N ALA A 395 5.86 -3.91 11.47
CA ALA A 395 5.59 -3.98 10.03
C ALA A 395 4.21 -3.46 9.62
N GLY A 396 3.46 -2.87 10.56
CA GLY A 396 2.16 -2.25 10.32
C GLY A 396 1.00 -2.83 11.13
N LEU A 397 1.13 -4.01 11.76
CA LEU A 397 0.07 -4.60 12.57
C LEU A 397 -0.29 -3.70 13.76
N GLY A 398 0.71 -3.17 14.46
CA GLY A 398 0.49 -2.27 15.59
C GLY A 398 -0.31 -1.03 15.19
N ARG A 399 0.06 -0.38 14.09
CA ARG A 399 -0.64 0.78 13.56
C ARG A 399 -2.07 0.41 13.14
N GLY A 400 -2.26 -0.71 12.44
CA GLY A 400 -3.57 -1.21 12.04
C GLY A 400 -4.51 -1.44 13.22
N ILE A 401 -4.01 -2.06 14.30
CA ILE A 401 -4.79 -2.29 15.54
C ILE A 401 -5.16 -0.96 16.20
N TRP A 402 -4.19 -0.08 16.46
CA TRP A 402 -4.44 1.18 17.16
C TRP A 402 -5.39 2.10 16.39
N MET A 403 -5.24 2.21 15.09
CA MET A 403 -6.13 3.05 14.28
C MET A 403 -7.53 2.45 14.15
N SER A 404 -7.66 1.10 14.08
CA SER A 404 -8.97 0.45 14.13
C SER A 404 -9.67 0.66 15.48
N LEU A 405 -8.95 0.58 16.59
CA LEU A 405 -9.48 0.88 17.93
C LEU A 405 -9.86 2.36 18.07
N LEU A 406 -9.06 3.27 17.54
CA LEU A 406 -9.38 4.69 17.54
C LEU A 406 -10.64 4.99 16.73
N GLY A 407 -10.76 4.43 15.52
CA GLY A 407 -11.97 4.54 14.71
C GLY A 407 -13.20 3.99 15.40
N LEU A 408 -13.07 2.83 16.04
CA LEU A 408 -14.12 2.22 16.86
C LEU A 408 -14.53 3.14 18.03
N LEU A 409 -13.57 3.71 18.74
CA LEU A 409 -13.82 4.62 19.85
C LEU A 409 -14.59 5.88 19.39
N ILE A 410 -14.16 6.48 18.27
CA ILE A 410 -14.82 7.64 17.66
C ILE A 410 -16.27 7.27 17.27
N ALA A 411 -16.48 6.10 16.67
CA ALA A 411 -17.81 5.62 16.30
C ALA A 411 -18.72 5.43 17.50
N LEU A 412 -18.21 4.80 18.57
CA LEU A 412 -18.96 4.58 19.82
C LEU A 412 -19.33 5.90 20.49
N ILE A 413 -18.36 6.79 20.70
CA ILE A 413 -18.61 8.08 21.34
C ILE A 413 -19.56 8.93 20.47
N GLY A 414 -19.26 9.09 19.19
CA GLY A 414 -20.06 9.91 18.27
C GLY A 414 -21.47 9.38 18.12
N GLY A 415 -21.63 8.07 17.93
CA GLY A 415 -22.95 7.43 17.81
C GLY A 415 -23.79 7.59 19.07
N VAL A 416 -23.21 7.36 20.26
CA VAL A 416 -23.90 7.55 21.56
C VAL A 416 -24.29 9.02 21.77
N VAL A 417 -23.34 9.93 21.59
CA VAL A 417 -23.59 11.38 21.82
C VAL A 417 -24.69 11.89 20.90
N ILE A 418 -24.63 11.61 19.61
CA ILE A 418 -25.59 12.11 18.62
C ILE A 418 -26.97 11.50 18.85
N THR A 419 -27.07 10.20 19.08
CA THR A 419 -28.37 9.54 19.26
C THR A 419 -29.03 9.95 20.57
N LYS A 420 -28.27 10.03 21.69
CA LYS A 420 -28.80 10.55 22.96
C LYS A 420 -29.20 12.01 22.87
N TYR A 421 -28.45 12.84 22.13
CA TYR A 421 -28.83 14.22 21.88
C TYR A 421 -30.16 14.33 21.13
N TYR A 422 -30.38 13.47 20.11
CA TYR A 422 -31.65 13.42 19.40
C TYR A 422 -32.81 12.96 20.30
N ASP A 423 -32.59 11.93 21.13
CA ASP A 423 -33.56 11.43 22.08
C ASP A 423 -33.89 12.52 23.12
N TYR A 424 -32.89 13.25 23.66
CA TYR A 424 -33.07 14.37 24.59
C TYR A 424 -33.88 15.52 23.99
N LYS A 425 -33.68 15.84 22.72
CA LYS A 425 -34.44 16.87 21.99
C LYS A 425 -35.83 16.41 21.55
N GLY A 426 -36.25 15.19 21.88
CA GLY A 426 -37.55 14.63 21.46
C GLY A 426 -37.68 14.49 19.95
N LEU A 427 -36.54 14.35 19.22
CA LEU A 427 -36.53 14.13 17.79
C LEU A 427 -36.78 12.64 17.48
N HIS A 428 -37.97 12.17 17.83
CA HIS A 428 -38.38 10.79 17.54
C HIS A 428 -38.55 10.56 16.04
N ARG A 429 -38.55 9.27 15.62
CA ARG A 429 -38.78 8.89 14.21
C ARG A 429 -40.27 8.92 13.87
N GLU A 430 -40.88 10.12 13.96
CA GLU A 430 -42.26 10.39 13.62
C GLU A 430 -42.32 11.03 12.21
N ASN A 431 -43.44 10.79 11.53
CA ASN A 431 -43.70 11.43 10.25
C ASN A 431 -44.04 12.91 10.44
N LEU A 432 -43.11 13.83 10.08
CA LEU A 432 -43.28 15.28 10.20
C LEU A 432 -44.48 15.83 9.41
N VAL A 433 -44.91 15.11 8.36
CA VAL A 433 -46.06 15.50 7.54
C VAL A 433 -47.35 15.25 8.29
N ASP A 434 -47.45 14.14 9.02
CA ASP A 434 -48.64 13.83 9.82
C ASP A 434 -48.73 14.69 11.07
N LYS A 435 -47.60 15.05 11.70
CA LYS A 435 -47.55 15.98 12.83
C LYS A 435 -48.05 17.39 12.48
N LYS A 436 -47.76 17.87 11.27
CA LYS A 436 -48.29 19.14 10.76
C LYS A 436 -49.77 19.08 10.44
N LYS A 437 -50.32 17.93 10.07
CA LYS A 437 -51.78 17.75 9.83
C LYS A 437 -52.57 17.69 11.12
N THR A 438 -51.96 17.16 12.21
CA THR A 438 -52.61 17.06 13.52
C THR A 438 -52.52 18.36 14.31
N ALA A 439 -51.63 19.29 13.94
CA ALA A 439 -51.42 20.59 14.57
C ALA A 439 -52.14 21.75 13.82
N ALA A 440 -52.76 21.47 12.67
CA ALA A 440 -53.59 22.39 11.88
C ALA A 440 -55.08 21.98 11.99
#